data_47ba37e0227be1d2d0c5ee4c4d2f3376
#
_entry.id   47ba37e0227be1d2d0c5ee4c4d2f3376
#
_cell.length_a   1.000
_cell.length_b   1.000
_cell.length_c   1.000
_cell.angle_alpha   90.00
_cell.angle_beta   90.00
_cell.angle_gamma   90.00
#
_symmetry.space_group_name_H-M   'P 1'
#
loop_
_entity.id
_entity.type
_entity.pdbx_description
1 polymer ?
#
loop_
_entity_poly.entity_id
_entity_poly.type
_entity_poly.pdbx_seq_one_letter_code
_entity_poly.pdbx_strand_id
1 'polypeptide(L)'
;MNTVKDSKPLALELVEVRKQYGDHTALDGVSLNVPKASIFGLLGPNGAGKTTLIRMVAGITGPDSGSISFFGKSLTSEHINEVGYLPEERGLYKNMRVGEQAMYFARLRGMSKTVARKELLDWFERLEVDGWWNREVSDLSKGMAQKIQFIVAVIHKPKFLILDEPLSGFDPINAARIRKEIIRLRDEHGTTILLSTHDMSSVDELCDHVALINHGRKILDGPVNLLREKARAGKIDLTFRGNLISFTAALGSGAILHSADSKGDNVHEVVLGLPATIPIEKFLKWVTTEVDVLSCSPQSVSMDDVFLRAVKDSTANKIEQS
;
A
#
# COMPACT_ATOMS: atom_id res chain seq x y z
N MET A 1 -27.44 19.52 -5.12
CA MET A 1 -27.76 18.13 -5.47
C MET A 1 -26.71 17.25 -4.82
N ASN A 2 -27.09 16.53 -3.76
CA ASN A 2 -26.21 15.63 -3.01
C ASN A 2 -25.88 14.42 -3.88
N THR A 3 -24.65 14.32 -4.34
CA THR A 3 -24.10 13.06 -4.83
C THR A 3 -23.95 12.13 -3.64
N VAL A 4 -24.87 11.17 -3.51
CA VAL A 4 -24.71 10.00 -2.66
C VAL A 4 -23.44 9.32 -3.16
N LYS A 5 -22.34 9.45 -2.41
CA LYS A 5 -21.15 8.64 -2.61
C LYS A 5 -21.57 7.19 -2.35
N ASP A 6 -21.56 6.34 -3.37
CA ASP A 6 -21.56 4.89 -3.25
C ASP A 6 -20.28 4.48 -2.49
N SER A 7 -20.33 4.63 -1.17
CA SER A 7 -19.24 4.14 -0.33
C SER A 7 -19.37 2.63 -0.25
N LYS A 8 -18.39 1.89 -0.82
CA LYS A 8 -18.31 0.44 -0.65
C LYS A 8 -18.48 0.10 0.85
N PRO A 9 -19.21 -0.96 1.19
CA PRO A 9 -19.34 -1.38 2.59
C PRO A 9 -17.94 -1.65 3.19
N LEU A 10 -17.77 -1.36 4.48
CA LEU A 10 -16.49 -1.53 5.17
C LEU A 10 -16.26 -3.01 5.57
N ALA A 11 -15.02 -3.45 5.43
CA ALA A 11 -14.55 -4.73 5.96
C ALA A 11 -13.93 -4.55 7.34
N LEU A 12 -13.23 -3.43 7.55
CA LEU A 12 -12.60 -3.08 8.83
C LEU A 12 -12.85 -1.61 9.11
N GLU A 13 -13.23 -1.30 10.34
CA GLU A 13 -13.38 0.05 10.84
C GLU A 13 -12.67 0.16 12.19
N LEU A 14 -11.79 1.14 12.32
CA LEU A 14 -11.14 1.53 13.57
C LEU A 14 -11.61 2.94 13.94
N VAL A 15 -12.01 3.12 15.21
CA VAL A 15 -12.46 4.42 15.72
C VAL A 15 -11.66 4.76 16.96
N GLU A 16 -10.85 5.83 16.86
CA GLU A 16 -10.05 6.41 17.94
C GLU A 16 -9.22 5.38 18.73
N VAL A 17 -8.61 4.43 18.00
CA VAL A 17 -7.84 3.34 18.59
C VAL A 17 -6.54 3.87 19.21
N ARG A 18 -6.33 3.55 20.49
CA ARG A 18 -5.12 3.91 21.26
C ARG A 18 -4.45 2.66 21.79
N LYS A 19 -3.11 2.69 21.86
CA LYS A 19 -2.29 1.64 22.46
C LYS A 19 -1.03 2.21 23.06
N GLN A 20 -0.77 1.83 24.32
CA GLN A 20 0.40 2.23 25.06
C GLN A 20 1.15 1.00 25.59
N TYR A 21 2.47 1.05 25.62
CA TYR A 21 3.35 0.04 26.20
C TYR A 21 4.32 0.75 27.16
N GLY A 22 4.05 0.64 28.45
CA GLY A 22 4.77 1.44 29.46
C GLY A 22 4.63 2.94 29.16
N ASP A 23 5.75 3.65 29.00
CA ASP A 23 5.75 5.07 28.66
C ASP A 23 5.67 5.37 27.17
N HIS A 24 5.68 4.33 26.32
CA HIS A 24 5.64 4.48 24.86
C HIS A 24 4.21 4.39 24.32
N THR A 25 3.73 5.48 23.72
CA THR A 25 2.45 5.49 22.98
C THR A 25 2.67 4.98 21.57
N ALA A 26 2.25 3.74 21.31
CA ALA A 26 2.39 3.09 20.00
C ALA A 26 1.31 3.55 19.02
N LEU A 27 0.08 3.82 19.48
CA LEU A 27 -1.02 4.40 18.70
C LEU A 27 -1.76 5.44 19.53
N ASP A 28 -2.08 6.57 18.89
CA ASP A 28 -2.73 7.72 19.52
C ASP A 28 -3.93 8.19 18.70
N GLY A 29 -5.10 7.56 18.94
CA GLY A 29 -6.37 7.95 18.33
C GLY A 29 -6.45 7.66 16.82
N VAL A 30 -6.01 6.46 16.40
CA VAL A 30 -6.03 6.08 15.00
C VAL A 30 -7.44 5.64 14.60
N SER A 31 -8.00 6.31 13.58
CA SER A 31 -9.28 5.94 12.93
C SER A 31 -9.03 5.61 11.47
N LEU A 32 -9.48 4.42 11.01
CA LEU A 32 -9.30 3.91 9.66
C LEU A 32 -10.55 3.20 9.15
N ASN A 33 -10.82 3.33 7.85
CA ASN A 33 -11.91 2.66 7.16
C ASN A 33 -11.36 1.87 5.98
N VAL A 34 -11.44 0.53 6.03
CA VAL A 34 -11.00 -0.36 4.95
C VAL A 34 -12.21 -0.85 4.17
N PRO A 35 -12.35 -0.47 2.89
CA PRO A 35 -13.46 -0.94 2.05
C PRO A 35 -13.38 -2.44 1.78
N LYS A 36 -14.52 -3.13 1.63
CA LYS A 36 -14.59 -4.53 1.20
C LYS A 36 -13.98 -4.71 -0.20
N ALA A 37 -13.38 -5.89 -0.43
CA ALA A 37 -12.81 -6.28 -1.71
C ALA A 37 -11.86 -5.18 -2.27
N SER A 38 -10.95 -4.72 -1.41
CA SER A 38 -9.90 -3.76 -1.76
C SER A 38 -8.56 -4.19 -1.17
N ILE A 39 -7.48 -3.68 -1.76
CA ILE A 39 -6.13 -3.75 -1.19
C ILE A 39 -5.85 -2.41 -0.53
N PHE A 40 -5.70 -2.44 0.79
CA PHE A 40 -5.46 -1.26 1.61
C PHE A 40 -4.02 -1.26 2.13
N GLY A 41 -3.24 -0.26 1.74
CA GLY A 41 -1.85 -0.09 2.16
C GLY A 41 -1.75 0.66 3.49
N LEU A 42 -1.10 0.05 4.47
CA LEU A 42 -0.73 0.68 5.75
C LEU A 42 0.74 1.11 5.69
N LEU A 43 0.98 2.39 5.51
CA LEU A 43 2.29 2.97 5.24
C LEU A 43 2.88 3.63 6.48
N GLY A 44 4.19 3.81 6.47
CA GLY A 44 4.90 4.56 7.51
C GLY A 44 6.30 4.03 7.78
N PRO A 45 7.15 4.82 8.44
CA PRO A 45 8.50 4.39 8.82
C PRO A 45 8.47 3.27 9.86
N ASN A 46 9.64 2.66 10.09
CA ASN A 46 9.79 1.69 11.18
C ASN A 46 9.51 2.37 12.53
N GLY A 47 8.78 1.66 13.41
CA GLY A 47 8.35 2.23 14.70
C GLY A 47 7.14 3.16 14.62
N ALA A 48 6.53 3.38 13.46
CA ALA A 48 5.36 4.26 13.32
C ALA A 48 4.09 3.76 14.02
N GLY A 49 4.02 2.48 14.40
CA GLY A 49 2.84 1.82 15.00
C GLY A 49 2.13 0.82 14.08
N LYS A 50 2.60 0.59 12.85
CA LYS A 50 1.98 -0.32 11.88
C LYS A 50 1.80 -1.73 12.43
N THR A 51 2.86 -2.36 12.92
CA THR A 51 2.83 -3.72 13.47
C THR A 51 1.91 -3.82 14.69
N THR A 52 1.86 -2.77 15.53
CA THR A 52 0.91 -2.71 16.66
C THR A 52 -0.53 -2.73 16.18
N LEU A 53 -0.86 -1.91 15.16
CA LEU A 53 -2.19 -1.86 14.57
C LEU A 53 -2.54 -3.20 13.92
N ILE A 54 -1.63 -3.79 13.15
CA ILE A 54 -1.79 -5.11 12.53
C ILE A 54 -2.07 -6.19 13.57
N ARG A 55 -1.32 -6.24 14.67
CA ARG A 55 -1.53 -7.21 15.76
C ARG A 55 -2.90 -7.07 16.42
N MET A 56 -3.43 -5.86 16.52
CA MET A 56 -4.79 -5.65 17.03
C MET A 56 -5.86 -6.13 16.05
N VAL A 57 -5.70 -5.82 14.76
CA VAL A 57 -6.62 -6.29 13.71
C VAL A 57 -6.56 -7.82 13.58
N ALA A 58 -5.39 -8.43 13.79
CA ALA A 58 -5.22 -9.89 13.82
C ALA A 58 -5.75 -10.54 15.11
N GLY A 59 -6.25 -9.75 16.08
CA GLY A 59 -6.77 -10.28 17.35
C GLY A 59 -5.69 -10.78 18.32
N ILE A 60 -4.41 -10.43 18.09
CA ILE A 60 -3.28 -10.84 18.95
C ILE A 60 -3.21 -9.97 20.21
N THR A 61 -3.51 -8.67 20.07
CA THR A 61 -3.57 -7.73 21.18
C THR A 61 -4.84 -6.90 21.09
N GLY A 62 -5.38 -6.40 22.22
CA GLY A 62 -6.50 -5.48 22.22
C GLY A 62 -6.06 -4.01 22.28
N PRO A 63 -6.89 -3.05 21.84
CA PRO A 63 -6.69 -1.65 22.09
C PRO A 63 -6.90 -1.31 23.56
N ASP A 64 -6.26 -0.23 24.06
CA ASP A 64 -6.49 0.27 25.41
C ASP A 64 -7.74 1.18 25.45
N SER A 65 -8.05 1.83 24.32
CA SER A 65 -9.30 2.56 24.11
C SER A 65 -9.63 2.63 22.61
N GLY A 66 -10.86 3.06 22.30
CA GLY A 66 -11.40 3.04 20.95
C GLY A 66 -12.07 1.69 20.62
N SER A 67 -12.45 1.50 19.38
CA SER A 67 -13.13 0.28 18.94
C SER A 67 -12.63 -0.22 17.57
N ILE A 68 -12.74 -1.53 17.36
CA ILE A 68 -12.43 -2.20 16.11
C ILE A 68 -13.65 -3.01 15.70
N SER A 69 -14.18 -2.73 14.51
CA SER A 69 -15.30 -3.43 13.92
C SER A 69 -14.87 -4.17 12.67
N PHE A 70 -15.33 -5.40 12.53
CA PHE A 70 -15.01 -6.32 11.45
C PHE A 70 -16.29 -6.72 10.72
N PHE A 71 -16.41 -6.36 9.42
CA PHE A 71 -17.64 -6.54 8.63
C PHE A 71 -18.92 -6.01 9.32
N GLY A 72 -18.80 -4.88 10.04
CA GLY A 72 -19.90 -4.24 10.76
C GLY A 72 -20.24 -4.85 12.14
N LYS A 73 -19.41 -5.77 12.63
CA LYS A 73 -19.52 -6.37 13.98
C LYS A 73 -18.27 -6.06 14.79
N SER A 74 -18.38 -5.93 16.10
CA SER A 74 -17.21 -5.84 16.97
C SER A 74 -16.27 -7.01 16.76
N LEU A 75 -14.95 -6.76 16.76
CA LEU A 75 -13.94 -7.80 16.61
C LEU A 75 -14.03 -8.79 17.77
N THR A 76 -14.22 -10.07 17.45
CA THR A 76 -14.29 -11.18 18.40
C THR A 76 -13.35 -12.31 17.97
N SER A 77 -13.11 -13.27 18.88
CA SER A 77 -12.30 -14.45 18.57
C SER A 77 -12.86 -15.31 17.42
N GLU A 78 -14.16 -15.24 17.15
CA GLU A 78 -14.79 -15.98 16.03
C GLU A 78 -14.32 -15.47 14.68
N HIS A 79 -14.04 -14.16 14.55
CA HIS A 79 -13.56 -13.56 13.31
C HIS A 79 -12.13 -13.99 12.94
N ILE A 80 -11.35 -14.51 13.91
CA ILE A 80 -9.96 -14.97 13.66
C ILE A 80 -9.93 -16.09 12.61
N ASN A 81 -10.97 -16.90 12.52
CA ASN A 81 -11.06 -17.95 11.51
C ASN A 81 -11.28 -17.42 10.08
N GLU A 82 -11.80 -16.20 9.94
CA GLU A 82 -12.02 -15.53 8.67
C GLU A 82 -10.82 -14.67 8.25
N VAL A 83 -9.79 -14.57 9.10
CA VAL A 83 -8.58 -13.77 8.87
C VAL A 83 -7.41 -14.65 8.51
N GLY A 84 -6.75 -14.35 7.40
CA GLY A 84 -5.41 -14.81 7.08
C GLY A 84 -4.39 -13.80 7.57
N TYR A 85 -3.27 -14.27 8.12
CA TYR A 85 -2.20 -13.39 8.57
C TYR A 85 -0.84 -13.92 8.17
N LEU A 86 -0.09 -13.09 7.45
CA LEU A 86 1.32 -13.27 7.11
C LEU A 86 2.13 -12.27 7.93
N PRO A 87 2.81 -12.69 9.00
CA PRO A 87 3.68 -11.80 9.78
C PRO A 87 5.01 -11.53 9.05
N GLU A 88 5.65 -10.40 9.37
CA GLU A 88 7.00 -10.08 8.88
C GLU A 88 8.04 -11.10 9.34
N GLU A 89 7.94 -11.56 10.59
CA GLU A 89 8.82 -12.59 11.15
C GLU A 89 8.37 -13.99 10.78
N ARG A 90 9.34 -14.92 10.71
CA ARG A 90 9.08 -16.30 10.31
C ARG A 90 8.28 -17.06 11.38
N GLY A 91 7.03 -17.43 11.06
CA GLY A 91 6.15 -18.25 11.90
C GLY A 91 6.20 -19.75 11.61
N LEU A 92 7.22 -20.23 10.87
CA LEU A 92 7.34 -21.66 10.51
C LEU A 92 8.18 -22.45 11.51
N TYR A 93 7.75 -23.67 11.81
CA TYR A 93 8.47 -24.62 12.69
C TYR A 93 9.63 -25.30 11.91
N LYS A 94 10.86 -25.00 12.30
CA LYS A 94 12.07 -25.41 11.56
C LYS A 94 12.22 -26.94 11.41
N ASN A 95 11.79 -27.71 12.39
CA ASN A 95 11.95 -29.17 12.45
C ASN A 95 10.78 -29.95 11.82
N MET A 96 9.92 -29.28 11.05
CA MET A 96 8.85 -29.93 10.31
C MET A 96 9.12 -29.91 8.81
N ARG A 97 8.56 -30.89 8.09
CA ARG A 97 8.55 -30.85 6.63
C ARG A 97 7.52 -29.84 6.13
N VAL A 98 7.81 -29.20 5.01
CA VAL A 98 6.96 -28.14 4.41
C VAL A 98 5.52 -28.61 4.22
N GLY A 99 5.32 -29.77 3.59
CA GLY A 99 3.98 -30.32 3.37
C GLY A 99 3.24 -30.70 4.64
N GLU A 100 3.95 -31.24 5.64
CA GLU A 100 3.36 -31.56 6.95
C GLU A 100 2.90 -30.30 7.67
N GLN A 101 3.73 -29.28 7.68
CA GLN A 101 3.40 -28.00 8.32
C GLN A 101 2.26 -27.29 7.63
N ALA A 102 2.26 -27.22 6.29
CA ALA A 102 1.18 -26.62 5.53
C ALA A 102 -0.15 -27.34 5.77
N MET A 103 -0.14 -28.67 5.81
CA MET A 103 -1.30 -29.50 6.17
C MET A 103 -1.74 -29.24 7.61
N TYR A 104 -0.81 -29.11 8.56
CA TYR A 104 -1.11 -28.83 9.96
C TYR A 104 -1.88 -27.50 10.10
N PHE A 105 -1.38 -26.42 9.50
CA PHE A 105 -2.04 -25.13 9.55
C PHE A 105 -3.40 -25.10 8.84
N ALA A 106 -3.51 -25.76 7.67
CA ALA A 106 -4.79 -25.90 6.98
C ALA A 106 -5.84 -26.61 7.85
N ARG A 107 -5.43 -27.65 8.57
CA ARG A 107 -6.32 -28.38 9.48
C ARG A 107 -6.70 -27.58 10.72
N LEU A 108 -5.79 -26.79 11.28
CA LEU A 108 -6.11 -25.85 12.37
C LEU A 108 -7.18 -24.83 11.97
N ARG A 109 -7.25 -24.50 10.67
CA ARG A 109 -8.30 -23.64 10.08
C ARG A 109 -9.59 -24.42 9.71
N GLY A 110 -9.75 -25.65 10.20
CA GLY A 110 -10.96 -26.45 10.02
C GLY A 110 -11.09 -27.19 8.69
N MET A 111 -10.07 -27.16 7.82
CA MET A 111 -10.11 -27.86 6.54
C MET A 111 -10.01 -29.39 6.72
N SER A 112 -10.80 -30.18 5.97
CA SER A 112 -10.61 -31.62 5.91
C SER A 112 -9.28 -31.98 5.25
N LYS A 113 -8.70 -33.16 5.60
CA LYS A 113 -7.40 -33.60 5.06
C LYS A 113 -7.40 -33.65 3.51
N THR A 114 -8.49 -34.13 2.93
CA THR A 114 -8.62 -34.26 1.46
C THR A 114 -8.66 -32.90 0.77
N VAL A 115 -9.47 -31.97 1.28
CA VAL A 115 -9.60 -30.62 0.74
C VAL A 115 -8.29 -29.85 0.91
N ALA A 116 -7.70 -29.89 2.11
CA ALA A 116 -6.44 -29.23 2.39
C ALA A 116 -5.31 -29.71 1.46
N ARG A 117 -5.20 -31.03 1.24
CA ARG A 117 -4.18 -31.59 0.35
C ARG A 117 -4.35 -31.10 -1.09
N LYS A 118 -5.58 -31.09 -1.61
CA LYS A 118 -5.87 -30.63 -2.97
C LYS A 118 -5.50 -29.14 -3.12
N GLU A 119 -6.03 -28.28 -2.26
CA GLU A 119 -5.76 -26.84 -2.31
C GLU A 119 -4.27 -26.52 -2.14
N LEU A 120 -3.55 -27.28 -1.27
CA LEU A 120 -2.10 -27.09 -1.11
C LEU A 120 -1.33 -27.46 -2.37
N LEU A 121 -1.69 -28.54 -3.06
CA LEU A 121 -1.01 -28.91 -4.31
C LEU A 121 -1.23 -27.83 -5.38
N ASP A 122 -2.45 -27.29 -5.50
CA ASP A 122 -2.76 -26.19 -6.43
C ASP A 122 -1.93 -24.94 -6.09
N TRP A 123 -1.78 -24.59 -4.81
CA TRP A 123 -0.94 -23.46 -4.39
C TRP A 123 0.56 -23.71 -4.61
N PHE A 124 1.02 -24.95 -4.39
CA PHE A 124 2.43 -25.31 -4.59
C PHE A 124 2.81 -25.18 -6.08
N GLU A 125 1.95 -25.63 -6.98
CA GLU A 125 2.12 -25.47 -8.42
C GLU A 125 2.16 -23.97 -8.81
N ARG A 126 1.20 -23.16 -8.35
CA ARG A 126 1.10 -21.73 -8.65
C ARG A 126 2.33 -20.93 -8.24
N LEU A 127 2.91 -21.26 -7.08
CA LEU A 127 4.09 -20.57 -6.57
C LEU A 127 5.40 -21.27 -6.94
N GLU A 128 5.33 -22.34 -7.78
CA GLU A 128 6.48 -23.13 -8.24
C GLU A 128 7.31 -23.69 -7.06
N VAL A 129 6.63 -24.35 -6.16
CA VAL A 129 7.22 -24.98 -4.97
C VAL A 129 6.83 -26.47 -4.82
N ASP A 130 6.33 -27.10 -5.86
CA ASP A 130 5.81 -28.48 -5.87
C ASP A 130 6.84 -29.50 -5.41
N GLY A 131 8.11 -29.30 -5.73
CA GLY A 131 9.19 -30.17 -5.27
C GLY A 131 9.56 -30.02 -3.79
N TRP A 132 8.92 -29.11 -3.04
CA TRP A 132 9.34 -28.82 -1.66
C TRP A 132 8.54 -29.56 -0.59
N TRP A 133 7.55 -30.36 -0.96
CA TRP A 133 6.65 -31.03 -0.04
C TRP A 133 7.39 -31.81 1.08
N ASN A 134 8.45 -32.53 0.72
CA ASN A 134 9.21 -33.36 1.65
C ASN A 134 10.49 -32.67 2.20
N ARG A 135 10.77 -31.41 1.82
CA ARG A 135 11.91 -30.67 2.36
C ARG A 135 11.65 -30.26 3.81
N GLU A 136 12.70 -30.16 4.60
CA GLU A 136 12.61 -29.57 5.93
C GLU A 136 12.52 -28.05 5.82
N VAL A 137 11.77 -27.44 6.73
CA VAL A 137 11.64 -25.96 6.77
C VAL A 137 12.96 -25.29 7.07
N SER A 138 13.85 -25.95 7.82
CA SER A 138 15.23 -25.52 8.09
C SER A 138 16.05 -25.28 6.83
N ASP A 139 15.78 -26.00 5.74
CA ASP A 139 16.53 -25.96 4.48
C ASP A 139 16.05 -24.86 3.54
N LEU A 140 15.01 -24.13 3.94
CA LEU A 140 14.44 -23.07 3.12
C LEU A 140 15.23 -21.76 3.25
N SER A 141 15.54 -21.12 2.11
CA SER A 141 15.98 -19.73 2.10
C SER A 141 14.88 -18.80 2.65
N LYS A 142 15.23 -17.54 2.92
CA LYS A 142 14.25 -16.54 3.39
C LYS A 142 13.05 -16.41 2.44
N GLY A 143 13.28 -16.25 1.13
CA GLY A 143 12.23 -16.14 0.13
C GLY A 143 11.40 -17.41 -0.02
N MET A 144 12.07 -18.59 0.06
CA MET A 144 11.36 -19.88 0.04
C MET A 144 10.39 -20.00 1.23
N ALA A 145 10.85 -19.71 2.45
CA ALA A 145 10.03 -19.76 3.64
C ALA A 145 8.83 -18.78 3.54
N GLN A 146 9.04 -17.61 2.96
CA GLN A 146 7.99 -16.60 2.78
C GLN A 146 6.89 -17.05 1.81
N LYS A 147 7.23 -17.79 0.72
CA LYS A 147 6.22 -18.42 -0.15
C LYS A 147 5.34 -19.40 0.62
N ILE A 148 5.94 -20.25 1.46
CA ILE A 148 5.18 -21.21 2.27
C ILE A 148 4.30 -20.50 3.31
N GLN A 149 4.81 -19.45 3.96
CA GLN A 149 4.01 -18.63 4.87
C GLN A 149 2.82 -17.98 4.17
N PHE A 150 3.03 -17.46 2.94
CA PHE A 150 1.94 -16.89 2.15
C PHE A 150 0.87 -17.96 1.86
N ILE A 151 1.26 -19.15 1.40
CA ILE A 151 0.32 -20.27 1.18
C ILE A 151 -0.48 -20.57 2.45
N VAL A 152 0.19 -20.68 3.59
CA VAL A 152 -0.46 -20.95 4.89
C VAL A 152 -1.45 -19.85 5.27
N ALA A 153 -1.13 -18.59 4.97
CA ALA A 153 -2.01 -17.45 5.27
C ALA A 153 -3.29 -17.44 4.43
N VAL A 154 -3.26 -17.99 3.20
CA VAL A 154 -4.37 -17.90 2.24
C VAL A 154 -5.14 -19.21 2.03
N ILE A 155 -4.61 -20.37 2.48
CA ILE A 155 -5.12 -21.71 2.17
C ILE A 155 -6.59 -21.92 2.54
N HIS A 156 -7.03 -21.31 3.63
CA HIS A 156 -8.39 -21.42 4.15
C HIS A 156 -9.37 -20.41 3.52
N LYS A 157 -8.95 -19.70 2.46
CA LYS A 157 -9.74 -18.71 1.71
C LYS A 157 -10.33 -17.63 2.62
N PRO A 158 -9.47 -16.86 3.32
CA PRO A 158 -9.92 -15.86 4.28
C PRO A 158 -10.72 -14.75 3.58
N LYS A 159 -11.71 -14.18 4.28
CA LYS A 159 -12.42 -12.97 3.81
C LYS A 159 -11.58 -11.72 3.97
N PHE A 160 -10.67 -11.74 4.94
CA PHE A 160 -9.73 -10.65 5.23
C PHE A 160 -8.31 -11.20 5.36
N LEU A 161 -7.37 -10.62 4.63
CA LEU A 161 -5.97 -11.05 4.61
C LEU A 161 -5.08 -9.90 5.09
N ILE A 162 -4.28 -10.17 6.10
CA ILE A 162 -3.26 -9.25 6.61
C ILE A 162 -1.91 -9.72 6.13
N LEU A 163 -1.17 -8.82 5.47
CA LEU A 163 0.16 -9.08 4.93
C LEU A 163 1.13 -8.04 5.48
N ASP A 164 2.03 -8.47 6.37
CA ASP A 164 3.05 -7.60 6.96
C ASP A 164 4.36 -7.76 6.17
N GLU A 165 4.73 -6.72 5.39
CA GLU A 165 5.90 -6.70 4.50
C GLU A 165 5.99 -7.94 3.57
N PRO A 166 4.93 -8.29 2.81
CA PRO A 166 4.84 -9.59 2.11
C PRO A 166 5.86 -9.76 0.99
N LEU A 167 6.41 -8.69 0.45
CA LEU A 167 7.36 -8.73 -0.67
C LEU A 167 8.82 -8.58 -0.23
N SER A 168 9.08 -8.36 1.07
CA SER A 168 10.42 -8.18 1.63
C SER A 168 11.26 -9.44 1.44
N GLY A 169 12.44 -9.29 0.81
CA GLY A 169 13.39 -10.39 0.63
C GLY A 169 13.12 -11.33 -0.54
N PHE A 170 12.16 -11.01 -1.39
CA PHE A 170 12.01 -11.64 -2.70
C PHE A 170 12.86 -10.94 -3.76
N ASP A 171 13.32 -11.73 -4.73
CA ASP A 171 13.79 -11.20 -6.01
C ASP A 171 12.60 -10.66 -6.84
N PRO A 172 12.84 -9.83 -7.88
CA PRO A 172 11.76 -9.21 -8.66
C PRO A 172 10.78 -10.21 -9.29
N ILE A 173 11.25 -11.39 -9.71
CA ILE A 173 10.40 -12.41 -10.36
C ILE A 173 9.43 -13.01 -9.34
N ASN A 174 9.96 -13.40 -8.16
CA ASN A 174 9.12 -13.96 -7.11
C ASN A 174 8.18 -12.91 -6.50
N ALA A 175 8.62 -11.66 -6.36
CA ALA A 175 7.76 -10.55 -5.94
C ALA A 175 6.59 -10.33 -6.92
N ALA A 176 6.84 -10.35 -8.24
CA ALA A 176 5.80 -10.24 -9.25
C ALA A 176 4.75 -11.36 -9.17
N ARG A 177 5.18 -12.59 -8.87
CA ARG A 177 4.25 -13.73 -8.67
C ARG A 177 3.35 -13.52 -7.45
N ILE A 178 3.92 -13.14 -6.33
CA ILE A 178 3.14 -12.88 -5.11
C ILE A 178 2.16 -11.72 -5.35
N ARG A 179 2.58 -10.63 -6.02
CA ARG A 179 1.68 -9.53 -6.40
C ARG A 179 0.49 -10.02 -7.24
N LYS A 180 0.76 -10.86 -8.24
CA LYS A 180 -0.30 -11.44 -9.08
C LYS A 180 -1.31 -12.23 -8.25
N GLU A 181 -0.86 -13.04 -7.30
CA GLU A 181 -1.74 -13.81 -6.43
C GLU A 181 -2.52 -12.91 -5.44
N ILE A 182 -1.91 -11.84 -4.92
CA ILE A 182 -2.58 -10.83 -4.09
C ILE A 182 -3.74 -10.17 -4.87
N ILE A 183 -3.48 -9.72 -6.10
CA ILE A 183 -4.50 -9.12 -6.98
C ILE A 183 -5.61 -10.14 -7.26
N ARG A 184 -5.25 -11.39 -7.59
CA ARG A 184 -6.21 -12.46 -7.86
C ARG A 184 -7.13 -12.75 -6.66
N LEU A 185 -6.58 -12.78 -5.45
CA LEU A 185 -7.38 -13.00 -4.22
C LEU A 185 -8.43 -11.89 -4.05
N ARG A 186 -8.09 -10.64 -4.36
CA ARG A 186 -9.05 -9.54 -4.35
C ARG A 186 -10.11 -9.69 -5.45
N ASP A 187 -9.68 -9.93 -6.68
CA ASP A 187 -10.54 -9.83 -7.88
C ASP A 187 -11.45 -11.04 -8.03
N GLU A 188 -10.92 -12.26 -7.82
CA GLU A 188 -11.67 -13.51 -8.02
C GLU A 188 -12.39 -13.99 -6.76
N HIS A 189 -11.83 -13.70 -5.57
CA HIS A 189 -12.40 -14.20 -4.32
C HIS A 189 -13.04 -13.12 -3.45
N GLY A 190 -12.92 -11.84 -3.85
CA GLY A 190 -13.46 -10.72 -3.06
C GLY A 190 -12.76 -10.54 -1.70
N THR A 191 -11.55 -11.09 -1.55
CA THR A 191 -10.77 -10.96 -0.31
C THR A 191 -10.40 -9.49 -0.09
N THR A 192 -10.65 -8.98 1.11
CA THR A 192 -10.11 -7.66 1.51
C THR A 192 -8.72 -7.84 2.06
N ILE A 193 -7.78 -7.01 1.64
CA ILE A 193 -6.37 -7.18 1.98
C ILE A 193 -5.84 -5.92 2.67
N LEU A 194 -5.29 -6.08 3.88
CA LEU A 194 -4.53 -5.06 4.58
C LEU A 194 -3.04 -5.38 4.42
N LEU A 195 -2.34 -4.52 3.70
CA LEU A 195 -0.93 -4.69 3.35
C LEU A 195 -0.10 -3.63 4.06
N SER A 196 0.87 -4.03 4.91
CA SER A 196 1.89 -3.08 5.37
C SER A 196 3.09 -3.11 4.43
N THR A 197 3.62 -1.95 4.14
CA THR A 197 4.88 -1.82 3.41
C THR A 197 5.52 -0.45 3.62
N HIS A 198 6.82 -0.39 3.41
CA HIS A 198 7.60 0.83 3.28
C HIS A 198 8.06 1.07 1.82
N ASP A 199 7.78 0.12 0.93
CA ASP A 199 8.10 0.21 -0.50
C ASP A 199 6.93 0.85 -1.27
N MET A 200 7.13 2.10 -1.69
CA MET A 200 6.09 2.87 -2.39
C MET A 200 5.81 2.37 -3.81
N SER A 201 6.77 1.68 -4.44
CA SER A 201 6.52 1.05 -5.75
C SER A 201 5.45 -0.05 -5.64
N SER A 202 5.50 -0.84 -4.57
CA SER A 202 4.48 -1.84 -4.27
C SER A 202 3.11 -1.22 -3.98
N VAL A 203 3.07 -0.02 -3.38
CA VAL A 203 1.83 0.73 -3.15
C VAL A 203 1.20 1.14 -4.48
N ASP A 204 2.00 1.69 -5.38
CA ASP A 204 1.56 2.15 -6.69
C ASP A 204 0.98 1.02 -7.56
N GLU A 205 1.52 -0.19 -7.42
CA GLU A 205 1.13 -1.36 -8.19
C GLU A 205 -0.07 -2.12 -7.60
N LEU A 206 -0.21 -2.13 -6.27
CA LEU A 206 -1.15 -3.02 -5.58
C LEU A 206 -2.33 -2.30 -4.93
N CYS A 207 -2.10 -1.12 -4.32
CA CYS A 207 -3.07 -0.56 -3.39
C CYS A 207 -4.17 0.26 -4.07
N ASP A 208 -5.41 0.01 -3.68
CA ASP A 208 -6.57 0.85 -4.03
C ASP A 208 -6.66 2.06 -3.11
N HIS A 209 -6.36 1.86 -1.82
CA HIS A 209 -6.40 2.85 -0.75
C HIS A 209 -5.16 2.73 0.11
N VAL A 210 -4.78 3.83 0.75
CA VAL A 210 -3.67 3.85 1.70
C VAL A 210 -4.00 4.67 2.94
N ALA A 211 -3.31 4.36 4.04
CA ALA A 211 -3.18 5.24 5.19
C ALA A 211 -1.72 5.32 5.61
N LEU A 212 -1.26 6.52 5.91
CA LEU A 212 0.08 6.79 6.39
C LEU A 212 0.04 7.03 7.89
N ILE A 213 0.74 6.15 8.62
CA ILE A 213 0.93 6.27 10.07
C ILE A 213 2.33 6.82 10.34
N ASN A 214 2.40 7.80 11.21
CA ASN A 214 3.65 8.36 11.70
C ASN A 214 3.53 8.70 13.18
N HIS A 215 4.49 8.25 14.00
CA HIS A 215 4.46 8.43 15.46
C HIS A 215 3.12 8.09 16.10
N GLY A 216 2.55 6.93 15.73
CA GLY A 216 1.28 6.45 16.28
C GLY A 216 0.03 7.19 15.81
N ARG A 217 0.13 8.16 14.90
CA ARG A 217 -1.00 8.95 14.36
C ARG A 217 -1.15 8.77 12.87
N LYS A 218 -2.39 8.78 12.41
CA LYS A 218 -2.70 8.83 10.98
C LYS A 218 -2.49 10.24 10.46
N ILE A 219 -1.59 10.42 9.48
CA ILE A 219 -1.30 11.73 8.87
C ILE A 219 -1.89 11.90 7.47
N LEU A 220 -2.21 10.78 6.80
CA LEU A 220 -2.82 10.78 5.48
C LEU A 220 -3.68 9.53 5.32
N ASP A 221 -4.83 9.61 4.64
CA ASP A 221 -5.55 8.45 4.12
C ASP A 221 -6.38 8.79 2.89
N GLY A 222 -6.69 7.78 2.09
CA GLY A 222 -7.58 7.87 0.95
C GLY A 222 -7.24 6.94 -0.21
N PRO A 223 -8.06 6.99 -1.27
CA PRO A 223 -7.77 6.30 -2.53
C PRO A 223 -6.47 6.81 -3.15
N VAL A 224 -5.61 5.88 -3.61
CA VAL A 224 -4.28 6.19 -4.18
C VAL A 224 -4.38 7.17 -5.35
N ASN A 225 -5.33 6.95 -6.26
CA ASN A 225 -5.54 7.82 -7.42
C ASN A 225 -5.91 9.25 -7.02
N LEU A 226 -6.78 9.43 -6.01
CA LEU A 226 -7.18 10.76 -5.54
C LEU A 226 -6.05 11.48 -4.80
N LEU A 227 -5.24 10.75 -4.05
CA LEU A 227 -4.08 11.31 -3.36
C LEU A 227 -3.03 11.81 -4.36
N ARG A 228 -2.78 11.05 -5.42
CA ARG A 228 -1.90 11.45 -6.52
C ARG A 228 -2.45 12.66 -7.27
N GLU A 229 -3.74 12.66 -7.58
CA GLU A 229 -4.40 13.77 -8.24
C GLU A 229 -4.28 15.07 -7.43
N LYS A 230 -4.55 15.01 -6.13
CA LYS A 230 -4.35 16.15 -5.22
C LYS A 230 -2.91 16.62 -5.17
N ALA A 231 -1.94 15.69 -5.13
CA ALA A 231 -0.52 16.03 -5.08
C ALA A 231 0.00 16.58 -6.42
N ARG A 232 -0.61 16.19 -7.54
CA ARG A 232 -0.33 16.74 -8.88
C ARG A 232 -0.73 18.21 -8.99
N ALA A 233 -1.86 18.61 -8.44
CA ALA A 233 -2.45 19.95 -8.31
C ALA A 233 -1.95 20.98 -9.35
N GLY A 234 -2.39 20.82 -10.62
CA GLY A 234 -2.08 21.79 -11.69
C GLY A 234 -0.63 21.78 -12.19
N LYS A 235 0.18 20.79 -11.82
CA LYS A 235 1.55 20.66 -12.34
C LYS A 235 1.59 19.88 -13.64
N ILE A 236 2.45 20.35 -14.56
CA ILE A 236 2.71 19.72 -15.85
C ILE A 236 4.22 19.56 -16.06
N ASP A 237 4.58 18.46 -16.71
CA ASP A 237 5.91 18.24 -17.26
C ASP A 237 5.90 18.69 -18.72
N LEU A 238 6.78 19.60 -19.05
CA LEU A 238 6.93 20.16 -20.41
C LEU A 238 8.36 19.95 -20.87
N THR A 239 8.54 19.29 -22.02
CA THR A 239 9.82 19.21 -22.71
C THR A 239 9.74 20.07 -23.95
N PHE A 240 10.71 20.96 -24.12
CA PHE A 240 10.75 21.84 -25.28
C PHE A 240 12.18 22.06 -25.77
N ARG A 241 12.30 22.46 -27.03
CA ARG A 241 13.54 22.96 -27.63
C ARG A 241 13.44 24.47 -27.79
N GLY A 242 14.43 25.19 -27.32
CA GLY A 242 14.45 26.65 -27.41
C GLY A 242 15.29 27.32 -26.32
N ASN A 243 15.16 28.62 -26.19
CA ASN A 243 15.90 29.38 -25.16
C ASN A 243 15.13 29.38 -23.85
N LEU A 244 15.74 28.83 -22.80
CA LEU A 244 15.11 28.73 -21.46
C LEU A 244 14.82 30.11 -20.85
N ILE A 245 15.68 31.12 -21.09
CA ILE A 245 15.48 32.46 -20.54
C ILE A 245 14.29 33.14 -21.22
N SER A 246 14.19 33.05 -22.55
CA SER A 246 13.03 33.56 -23.29
C SER A 246 11.75 32.88 -22.87
N PHE A 247 11.78 31.55 -22.71
CA PHE A 247 10.64 30.77 -22.20
C PHE A 247 10.22 31.26 -20.81
N THR A 248 11.14 31.37 -19.85
CA THR A 248 10.83 31.82 -18.49
C THR A 248 10.33 33.25 -18.42
N ALA A 249 10.90 34.13 -19.22
CA ALA A 249 10.43 35.52 -19.32
C ALA A 249 9.00 35.61 -19.88
N ALA A 250 8.68 34.71 -20.82
CA ALA A 250 7.36 34.62 -21.42
C ALA A 250 6.31 33.97 -20.50
N LEU A 251 6.65 33.17 -19.46
CA LEU A 251 5.69 32.54 -18.55
C LEU A 251 4.70 33.51 -17.89
N GLY A 252 5.03 34.79 -17.84
CA GLY A 252 4.18 35.85 -17.32
C GLY A 252 3.74 35.63 -15.87
N SER A 253 2.67 36.29 -15.44
CA SER A 253 2.17 36.21 -14.06
C SER A 253 1.30 34.98 -13.76
N GLY A 254 1.21 34.01 -14.69
CA GLY A 254 0.21 32.95 -14.59
C GLY A 254 0.74 31.54 -14.30
N ALA A 255 1.95 31.22 -14.74
CA ALA A 255 2.56 29.90 -14.52
C ALA A 255 3.78 30.00 -13.59
N ILE A 256 3.96 28.99 -12.73
CA ILE A 256 5.09 28.94 -11.78
C ILE A 256 6.06 27.86 -12.25
N LEU A 257 7.32 28.25 -12.48
CA LEU A 257 8.41 27.29 -12.76
C LEU A 257 8.86 26.65 -11.44
N HIS A 258 8.73 25.32 -11.33
CA HIS A 258 9.17 24.56 -10.16
C HIS A 258 10.58 24.00 -10.33
N SER A 259 10.90 23.48 -11.51
CA SER A 259 12.23 22.97 -11.85
C SER A 259 12.50 23.12 -13.34
N ALA A 260 13.79 23.16 -13.72
CA ALA A 260 14.24 23.18 -15.09
C ALA A 260 15.57 22.41 -15.20
N ASP A 261 15.61 21.39 -16.06
CA ASP A 261 16.78 20.59 -16.37
C ASP A 261 17.13 20.71 -17.85
N SER A 262 18.40 21.00 -18.15
CA SER A 262 18.90 21.10 -19.53
C SER A 262 19.52 19.76 -19.94
N LYS A 263 19.05 19.20 -21.07
CA LYS A 263 19.50 17.88 -21.59
C LYS A 263 20.55 18.02 -22.73
N GLY A 264 20.97 19.20 -23.06
CA GLY A 264 21.81 19.49 -24.24
C GLY A 264 20.97 19.87 -25.47
N ASP A 265 21.61 20.31 -26.54
CA ASP A 265 20.99 20.70 -27.84
C ASP A 265 19.79 21.67 -27.70
N ASN A 266 19.87 22.61 -26.76
CA ASN A 266 18.75 23.50 -26.41
C ASN A 266 17.44 22.78 -26.02
N VAL A 267 17.51 21.54 -25.56
CA VAL A 267 16.35 20.79 -25.03
C VAL A 267 16.29 20.96 -23.52
N HIS A 268 15.12 21.34 -23.05
CA HIS A 268 14.84 21.58 -21.63
C HIS A 268 13.63 20.80 -21.17
N GLU A 269 13.74 20.17 -20.00
CA GLU A 269 12.62 19.56 -19.28
C GLU A 269 12.28 20.47 -18.11
N VAL A 270 11.03 20.90 -18.03
CA VAL A 270 10.58 21.81 -16.97
C VAL A 270 9.32 21.30 -16.31
N VAL A 271 9.20 21.52 -15.00
CA VAL A 271 7.97 21.32 -14.25
C VAL A 271 7.32 22.66 -13.99
N LEU A 272 6.10 22.83 -14.45
CA LEU A 272 5.32 24.05 -14.31
C LEU A 272 4.07 23.82 -13.45
N GLY A 273 3.78 24.79 -12.59
CA GLY A 273 2.47 24.91 -11.91
C GLY A 273 1.55 25.80 -12.72
N LEU A 274 0.42 25.27 -13.20
CA LEU A 274 -0.62 26.05 -13.84
C LEU A 274 -1.75 26.33 -12.85
N PRO A 275 -2.15 27.59 -12.66
CA PRO A 275 -3.36 27.91 -11.90
C PRO A 275 -4.59 27.29 -12.57
N ALA A 276 -5.57 26.88 -11.77
CA ALA A 276 -6.81 26.29 -12.27
C ALA A 276 -7.60 27.22 -13.24
N THR A 277 -7.30 28.50 -13.23
CA THR A 277 -7.88 29.52 -14.12
C THR A 277 -7.34 29.47 -15.55
N ILE A 278 -6.22 28.77 -15.78
CA ILE A 278 -5.58 28.69 -17.11
C ILE A 278 -5.81 27.27 -17.66
N PRO A 279 -6.71 27.09 -18.65
CA PRO A 279 -6.83 25.80 -19.34
C PRO A 279 -5.54 25.42 -20.03
N ILE A 280 -5.14 24.15 -19.96
CA ILE A 280 -3.90 23.64 -20.56
C ILE A 280 -3.83 23.92 -22.07
N GLU A 281 -4.96 23.88 -22.76
CA GLU A 281 -5.05 24.17 -24.20
C GLU A 281 -4.65 25.62 -24.51
N LYS A 282 -5.07 26.58 -23.66
CA LYS A 282 -4.73 27.99 -23.82
C LYS A 282 -3.26 28.22 -23.54
N PHE A 283 -2.71 27.54 -22.52
CA PHE A 283 -1.30 27.56 -22.19
C PHE A 283 -0.47 27.01 -23.35
N LEU A 284 -0.81 25.85 -23.90
CA LEU A 284 -0.08 25.22 -25.00
C LEU A 284 -0.08 26.09 -26.26
N LYS A 285 -1.23 26.67 -26.64
CA LYS A 285 -1.29 27.58 -27.78
C LYS A 285 -0.33 28.73 -27.64
N TRP A 286 -0.17 29.25 -26.45
CA TRP A 286 0.76 30.35 -26.21
C TRP A 286 2.23 29.87 -26.19
N VAL A 287 2.53 28.75 -25.49
CA VAL A 287 3.90 28.23 -25.37
C VAL A 287 4.47 27.82 -26.74
N THR A 288 3.65 27.25 -27.63
CA THR A 288 4.09 26.86 -28.98
C THR A 288 4.44 28.03 -29.91
N THR A 289 4.11 29.27 -29.52
CA THR A 289 4.59 30.46 -30.24
C THR A 289 6.00 30.88 -29.82
N GLU A 290 6.47 30.48 -28.65
CA GLU A 290 7.73 30.89 -28.06
C GLU A 290 8.83 29.83 -28.19
N VAL A 291 8.46 28.56 -28.12
CA VAL A 291 9.37 27.43 -28.15
C VAL A 291 8.78 26.23 -28.90
N ASP A 292 9.65 25.33 -29.36
CA ASP A 292 9.27 24.09 -30.02
C ASP A 292 8.94 23.03 -28.94
N VAL A 293 7.66 22.79 -28.70
CA VAL A 293 7.18 21.84 -27.69
C VAL A 293 7.33 20.42 -28.18
N LEU A 294 8.15 19.62 -27.49
CA LEU A 294 8.40 18.21 -27.81
C LEU A 294 7.41 17.28 -27.09
N SER A 295 7.12 17.57 -25.82
CA SER A 295 6.11 16.85 -25.06
C SER A 295 5.48 17.73 -23.98
N CYS A 296 4.22 17.45 -23.67
CA CYS A 296 3.53 18.05 -22.54
C CYS A 296 2.59 17.03 -21.92
N SER A 297 2.78 16.74 -20.63
CA SER A 297 1.94 15.81 -19.90
C SER A 297 1.66 16.33 -18.49
N PRO A 298 0.54 15.93 -17.88
CA PRO A 298 0.36 16.16 -16.46
C PRO A 298 1.50 15.51 -15.66
N GLN A 299 2.05 16.21 -14.66
CA GLN A 299 3.16 15.67 -13.86
C GLN A 299 2.82 14.30 -13.32
N SER A 300 3.73 13.33 -13.53
CA SER A 300 3.65 12.03 -12.89
C SER A 300 4.07 12.20 -11.42
N VAL A 301 3.13 12.00 -10.50
CA VAL A 301 3.38 12.04 -9.06
C VAL A 301 3.34 10.62 -8.52
N SER A 302 4.44 10.16 -7.96
CA SER A 302 4.55 8.86 -7.29
C SER A 302 3.94 8.91 -5.89
N MET A 303 3.68 7.75 -5.30
CA MET A 303 3.31 7.70 -3.88
C MET A 303 4.47 8.11 -2.96
N ASP A 304 5.73 7.98 -3.40
CA ASP A 304 6.89 8.56 -2.69
C ASP A 304 6.76 10.07 -2.51
N ASP A 305 6.39 10.79 -3.58
CA ASP A 305 6.20 12.25 -3.52
C ASP A 305 5.07 12.64 -2.57
N VAL A 306 3.96 11.90 -2.63
CA VAL A 306 2.81 12.09 -1.73
C VAL A 306 3.22 11.87 -0.27
N PHE A 307 3.96 10.78 0.00
CA PHE A 307 4.46 10.42 1.31
C PHE A 307 5.39 11.49 1.88
N LEU A 308 6.42 11.90 1.11
CA LEU A 308 7.40 12.88 1.54
C LEU A 308 6.76 14.23 1.88
N ARG A 309 5.76 14.66 1.09
CA ARG A 309 5.00 15.89 1.39
C ARG A 309 4.21 15.76 2.68
N ALA A 310 3.43 14.67 2.83
CA ALA A 310 2.62 14.47 4.03
C ALA A 310 3.46 14.43 5.33
N VAL A 311 4.65 13.80 5.29
CA VAL A 311 5.57 13.78 6.43
C VAL A 311 6.13 15.18 6.72
N LYS A 312 6.55 15.94 5.71
CA LYS A 312 7.04 17.32 5.87
C LYS A 312 5.98 18.23 6.48
N ASP A 313 4.76 18.19 5.96
CA ASP A 313 3.64 19.01 6.43
C ASP A 313 3.28 18.66 7.90
N SER A 314 3.32 17.36 8.25
CA SER A 314 3.07 16.93 9.64
C SER A 314 4.15 17.38 10.62
N THR A 315 5.39 17.54 10.16
CA THR A 315 6.51 18.01 10.98
C THR A 315 6.46 19.54 11.17
N ALA A 316 6.13 20.28 10.10
CA ALA A 316 5.98 21.73 10.14
C ALA A 316 4.86 22.16 11.12
N ASN A 317 3.71 21.50 11.07
CA ASN A 317 2.59 21.76 11.97
C ASN A 317 2.89 21.48 13.45
N LYS A 318 3.87 20.60 13.76
CA LYS A 318 4.32 20.37 15.15
C LYS A 318 5.20 21.48 15.69
N ILE A 319 6.02 22.10 14.81
CA ILE A 319 6.93 23.19 15.20
C ILE A 319 6.13 24.48 15.48
N GLU A 320 5.01 24.71 14.77
CA GLU A 320 4.14 25.86 15.00
C GLU A 320 3.26 25.76 16.26
N GLN A 321 3.12 24.55 16.83
CA GLN A 321 2.28 24.28 18.03
C GLN A 321 3.09 24.10 19.32
N SER A 322 4.41 24.13 19.27
CA SER A 322 5.34 24.05 20.39
C SER A 322 5.97 25.41 20.68
#